data_4a0cfa82e8164d8d8b26319fb83c08b2
#
_entry.id   4a0cfa82e8164d8d8b26319fb83c08b2
#
_cell.length_a   1.000
_cell.length_b   1.000
_cell.length_c   1.000
_cell.angle_alpha   90.00
_cell.angle_beta   90.00
_cell.angle_gamma   90.00
#
_symmetry.space_group_name_H-M   'P 1'
#
loop_
_entity.id
_entity.type
_entity.pdbx_description
1 polymer ?
#
loop_
_entity_poly.entity_id
_entity_poly.type
_entity_poly.pdbx_seq_one_letter_code
_entity_poly.pdbx_strand_id
1 'polypeptide(L)'
;VQDHYYHPLTNGSNSLKAVLPSIMATSNILKQKYSNPLAFGTNLENYTLFQENAGIVTDPYDLLPKLKDLISKDLDNALFHKDSLKDGSGAMKAFQVLQFSQISEEEKNGLMKGLLNYCELDTLAMVMLYEHLNSLLKK
;
A
#
# COMPACT_ATOMS: atom_id res chain seq x y z
N VAL A 1 -5.54 -14.39 11.67
CA VAL A 1 -6.00 -14.48 10.27
C VAL A 1 -5.44 -15.73 9.59
N GLN A 2 -4.22 -16.19 9.95
CA GLN A 2 -3.50 -17.26 9.24
C GLN A 2 -4.30 -18.55 9.05
N ASP A 3 -5.07 -18.98 10.03
CA ASP A 3 -5.75 -20.29 9.99
C ASP A 3 -7.25 -20.19 9.74
N HIS A 4 -7.81 -18.97 9.62
CA HIS A 4 -9.26 -18.77 9.65
C HIS A 4 -9.80 -17.87 8.54
N TYR A 5 -8.94 -17.23 7.75
CA TYR A 5 -9.37 -16.42 6.61
C TYR A 5 -8.90 -17.06 5.29
N TYR A 6 -9.86 -17.40 4.46
CA TYR A 6 -9.63 -17.88 3.11
C TYR A 6 -10.46 -17.08 2.12
N HIS A 7 -9.83 -16.65 1.05
CA HIS A 7 -10.52 -16.03 -0.08
C HIS A 7 -9.84 -16.48 -1.39
N PRO A 8 -10.60 -16.84 -2.45
CA PRO A 8 -10.01 -17.30 -3.72
C PRO A 8 -8.98 -16.34 -4.31
N LEU A 9 -9.21 -15.03 -4.19
CA LEU A 9 -8.29 -14.01 -4.73
C LEU A 9 -6.93 -13.94 -4.01
N THR A 10 -6.79 -14.56 -2.83
CA THR A 10 -5.50 -14.57 -2.11
C THR A 10 -4.56 -15.66 -2.61
N ASN A 11 -5.04 -16.59 -3.44
CA ASN A 11 -4.27 -17.75 -3.92
C ASN A 11 -3.56 -18.51 -2.80
N GLY A 12 -4.22 -18.63 -1.63
CA GLY A 12 -3.67 -19.31 -0.45
C GLY A 12 -2.67 -18.49 0.37
N SER A 13 -2.38 -17.25 -0.02
CA SER A 13 -1.51 -16.36 0.76
C SER A 13 -2.29 -15.66 1.88
N ASN A 14 -1.71 -15.62 3.08
CA ASN A 14 -2.23 -14.90 4.23
C ASN A 14 -1.48 -13.57 4.48
N SER A 15 -0.64 -13.14 3.57
CA SER A 15 0.02 -11.85 3.68
C SER A 15 -1.00 -10.70 3.57
N LEU A 16 -0.78 -9.62 4.30
CA LEU A 16 -1.65 -8.44 4.27
C LEU A 16 -1.85 -7.94 2.83
N LYS A 17 -0.82 -7.98 2.01
CA LYS A 17 -0.84 -7.53 0.61
C LYS A 17 -1.68 -8.42 -0.32
N ALA A 18 -1.86 -9.69 0.00
CA ALA A 18 -2.78 -10.57 -0.71
C ALA A 18 -4.21 -10.44 -0.18
N VAL A 19 -4.35 -10.26 1.12
CA VAL A 19 -5.65 -10.15 1.79
C VAL A 19 -6.32 -8.80 1.49
N LEU A 20 -5.58 -7.69 1.51
CA LEU A 20 -6.17 -6.36 1.31
C LEU A 20 -6.93 -6.22 -0.01
N PRO A 21 -6.39 -6.55 -1.19
CA PRO A 21 -7.14 -6.48 -2.43
C PRO A 21 -8.39 -7.37 -2.42
N SER A 22 -8.32 -8.53 -1.78
CA SER A 22 -9.45 -9.46 -1.71
C SER A 22 -10.61 -8.93 -0.87
N ILE A 23 -10.32 -8.31 0.29
CA ILE A 23 -11.36 -7.68 1.11
C ILE A 23 -11.90 -6.40 0.47
N MET A 24 -11.05 -5.63 -0.22
CA MET A 24 -11.49 -4.46 -0.99
C MET A 24 -12.47 -4.84 -2.09
N ALA A 25 -12.25 -5.97 -2.77
CA ALA A 25 -13.13 -6.46 -3.82
C ALA A 25 -14.51 -6.93 -3.31
N THR A 26 -14.61 -7.38 -2.06
CA THR A 26 -15.80 -8.05 -1.53
C THR A 26 -16.55 -7.28 -0.45
N SER A 27 -15.91 -6.31 0.21
CA SER A 27 -16.49 -5.57 1.33
C SER A 27 -17.22 -4.31 0.89
N ASN A 28 -18.56 -4.33 0.99
CA ASN A 28 -19.36 -3.13 0.71
C ASN A 28 -19.03 -1.95 1.64
N ILE A 29 -18.68 -2.23 2.89
CA ILE A 29 -18.29 -1.19 3.86
C ILE A 29 -17.01 -0.50 3.43
N LEU A 30 -16.00 -1.28 3.04
CA LEU A 30 -14.73 -0.70 2.57
C LEU A 30 -14.94 0.06 1.25
N LYS A 31 -15.70 -0.51 0.32
CA LYS A 31 -16.08 0.16 -0.92
C LYS A 31 -16.70 1.53 -0.65
N GLN A 32 -17.70 1.59 0.22
CA GLN A 32 -18.41 2.83 0.53
C GLN A 32 -17.49 3.86 1.23
N LYS A 33 -16.68 3.41 2.19
CA LYS A 33 -15.82 4.30 2.99
C LYS A 33 -14.63 4.84 2.21
N TYR A 34 -13.95 4.00 1.43
CA TYR A 34 -12.67 4.30 0.78
C TYR A 34 -12.79 4.71 -0.70
N SER A 35 -14.02 4.82 -1.23
CA SER A 35 -14.30 5.41 -2.55
C SER A 35 -14.22 6.93 -2.58
N ASN A 36 -14.15 7.56 -1.41
CA ASN A 36 -14.00 9.00 -1.27
C ASN A 36 -12.56 9.32 -0.83
N PRO A 37 -12.07 10.53 -1.11
CA PRO A 37 -10.79 10.99 -0.57
C PRO A 37 -10.77 10.86 0.95
N LEU A 38 -9.66 10.36 1.49
CA LEU A 38 -9.48 10.25 2.93
C LEU A 38 -9.48 11.62 3.59
N ALA A 39 -10.32 11.80 4.61
CA ALA A 39 -10.36 13.00 5.44
C ALA A 39 -9.42 12.91 6.67
N PHE A 40 -8.55 11.90 6.70
CA PHE A 40 -7.63 11.61 7.79
C PHE A 40 -6.32 11.04 7.24
N GLY A 41 -5.33 10.95 8.08
CA GLY A 41 -3.98 10.52 7.72
C GLY A 41 -3.03 11.71 7.63
N THR A 42 -1.75 11.44 7.57
CA THR A 42 -0.70 12.45 7.45
C THR A 42 -0.12 12.47 6.03
N ASN A 43 0.09 11.29 5.45
CA ASN A 43 0.67 11.15 4.13
C ASN A 43 -0.34 10.69 3.09
N LEU A 44 -1.43 10.04 3.51
CA LEU A 44 -2.50 9.56 2.64
C LEU A 44 -3.76 10.44 2.67
N GLU A 45 -3.72 11.60 3.32
CA GLU A 45 -4.82 12.55 3.25
C GLU A 45 -5.14 12.89 1.78
N ASN A 46 -6.43 12.91 1.46
CA ASN A 46 -6.96 13.14 0.11
C ASN A 46 -6.73 11.99 -0.91
N TYR A 47 -6.13 10.86 -0.51
CA TYR A 47 -6.07 9.68 -1.38
C TYR A 47 -7.42 8.95 -1.42
N THR A 48 -7.80 8.49 -2.61
CA THR A 48 -8.95 7.59 -2.80
C THR A 48 -8.41 6.18 -2.96
N LEU A 49 -8.61 5.33 -1.94
CA LEU A 49 -8.00 4.00 -1.89
C LEU A 49 -8.86 2.89 -2.48
N PHE A 50 -10.13 3.14 -2.76
CA PHE A 50 -10.97 2.22 -3.51
C PHE A 50 -11.16 2.74 -4.93
N GLN A 51 -10.63 2.00 -5.91
CA GLN A 51 -10.82 2.26 -7.33
C GLN A 51 -11.13 0.96 -8.04
N GLU A 52 -12.11 0.99 -8.93
CA GLU A 52 -12.55 -0.16 -9.71
C GLU A 52 -12.59 0.21 -11.20
N ASN A 53 -11.97 -0.62 -12.02
CA ASN A 53 -11.98 -0.49 -13.48
C ASN A 53 -12.50 -1.79 -14.10
N ALA A 54 -13.59 -1.71 -14.86
CA ALA A 54 -14.20 -2.86 -15.52
C ALA A 54 -14.47 -4.06 -14.58
N GLY A 55 -14.90 -3.81 -13.34
CA GLY A 55 -15.18 -4.84 -12.34
C GLY A 55 -13.94 -5.37 -11.61
N ILE A 56 -12.76 -4.84 -11.89
CA ILE A 56 -11.51 -5.21 -11.22
C ILE A 56 -11.12 -4.11 -10.25
N VAL A 57 -11.00 -4.46 -8.98
CA VAL A 57 -10.54 -3.53 -7.93
C VAL A 57 -9.03 -3.38 -8.03
N THR A 58 -8.58 -2.14 -8.08
CA THR A 58 -7.16 -1.81 -8.10
C THR A 58 -6.55 -2.06 -6.72
N ASP A 59 -5.38 -2.69 -6.67
CA ASP A 59 -4.63 -2.84 -5.44
C ASP A 59 -4.29 -1.44 -4.86
N PRO A 60 -4.65 -1.13 -3.61
CA PRO A 60 -4.35 0.16 -2.99
C PRO A 60 -2.86 0.53 -3.02
N TYR A 61 -1.96 -0.45 -2.98
CA TYR A 61 -0.52 -0.20 -3.12
C TYR A 61 -0.13 0.31 -4.51
N ASP A 62 -0.90 -0.02 -5.55
CA ASP A 62 -0.69 0.49 -6.90
C ASP A 62 -1.16 1.93 -7.09
N LEU A 63 -1.96 2.45 -6.16
CA LEU A 63 -2.44 3.83 -6.15
C LEU A 63 -1.43 4.79 -5.51
N LEU A 64 -0.43 4.29 -4.80
CA LEU A 64 0.64 5.12 -4.25
C LEU A 64 1.55 5.65 -5.36
N PRO A 65 2.12 6.86 -5.18
CA PRO A 65 3.14 7.36 -6.07
C PRO A 65 4.26 6.34 -6.23
N LYS A 66 4.63 6.05 -7.46
CA LYS A 66 5.73 5.12 -7.72
C LYS A 66 7.04 5.80 -7.34
N LEU A 67 7.96 5.04 -6.77
CA LEU A 67 9.24 5.57 -6.34
C LEU A 67 10.00 6.28 -7.46
N LYS A 68 9.92 5.75 -8.68
CA LYS A 68 10.49 6.37 -9.89
C LYS A 68 10.00 7.79 -10.18
N ASP A 69 8.82 8.16 -9.68
CA ASP A 69 8.25 9.49 -9.85
C ASP A 69 8.70 10.46 -8.73
N LEU A 70 9.36 9.92 -7.69
CA LEU A 70 9.81 10.65 -6.51
C LEU A 70 11.34 10.81 -6.43
N ILE A 71 12.09 10.08 -7.25
CA ILE A 71 13.55 10.06 -7.27
C ILE A 71 14.09 10.11 -8.69
N SER A 72 15.39 10.37 -8.85
CA SER A 72 16.04 10.35 -10.16
C SER A 72 16.05 8.94 -10.76
N LYS A 73 16.05 8.86 -12.11
CA LYS A 73 16.12 7.59 -12.83
C LYS A 73 17.38 6.80 -12.52
N ASP A 74 18.49 7.48 -12.26
CA ASP A 74 19.75 6.83 -11.95
C ASP A 74 19.71 6.15 -10.60
N LEU A 75 19.10 6.81 -9.61
CA LEU A 75 18.90 6.26 -8.28
C LEU A 75 17.86 5.11 -8.31
N ASP A 76 16.78 5.25 -9.06
CA ASP A 76 15.78 4.20 -9.25
C ASP A 76 16.42 2.94 -9.86
N ASN A 77 17.20 3.09 -10.93
CA ASN A 77 17.92 1.97 -11.54
C ASN A 77 18.95 1.32 -10.62
N ALA A 78 19.69 2.12 -9.85
CA ALA A 78 20.72 1.61 -8.94
C ALA A 78 20.12 0.78 -7.79
N LEU A 79 18.94 1.15 -7.31
CA LEU A 79 18.35 0.58 -6.10
C LEU A 79 17.31 -0.50 -6.38
N PHE A 80 16.54 -0.35 -7.45
CA PHE A 80 15.27 -1.08 -7.62
C PHE A 80 15.17 -1.83 -8.94
N HIS A 81 16.27 -2.29 -9.51
CA HIS A 81 16.36 -2.92 -10.84
C HIS A 81 15.23 -3.91 -11.20
N LYS A 82 14.44 -4.38 -10.23
CA LYS A 82 13.23 -5.22 -10.42
C LYS A 82 12.23 -5.15 -9.27
N ASP A 83 12.57 -4.48 -8.15
CA ASP A 83 11.74 -4.51 -6.95
C ASP A 83 11.07 -3.15 -6.76
N SER A 84 9.75 -3.14 -6.71
CA SER A 84 9.00 -1.96 -6.30
C SER A 84 9.00 -1.85 -4.78
N LEU A 85 8.73 -0.66 -4.22
CA LEU A 85 8.44 -0.48 -2.79
C LEU A 85 7.27 -1.34 -2.28
N LYS A 86 6.61 -2.07 -3.18
CA LYS A 86 5.44 -2.91 -2.88
C LYS A 86 5.73 -4.06 -1.92
N ASP A 87 6.97 -4.46 -1.76
CA ASP A 87 7.37 -5.48 -0.79
C ASP A 87 8.28 -4.91 0.31
N GLY A 88 8.38 -5.62 1.42
CA GLY A 88 9.22 -5.20 2.54
C GLY A 88 10.71 -5.07 2.17
N SER A 89 11.16 -5.74 1.10
CA SER A 89 12.56 -5.66 0.65
C SER A 89 12.86 -4.31 -0.01
N GLY A 90 11.93 -3.79 -0.82
CA GLY A 90 12.05 -2.48 -1.43
C GLY A 90 12.06 -1.34 -0.39
N ALA A 91 11.19 -1.44 0.62
CA ALA A 91 11.15 -0.48 1.72
C ALA A 91 12.45 -0.50 2.54
N MET A 92 12.99 -1.69 2.83
CA MET A 92 14.25 -1.84 3.54
C MET A 92 15.43 -1.26 2.75
N LYS A 93 15.50 -1.51 1.45
CA LYS A 93 16.53 -0.92 0.57
C LYS A 93 16.45 0.61 0.57
N ALA A 94 15.24 1.17 0.40
CA ALA A 94 15.02 2.62 0.43
C ALA A 94 15.48 3.23 1.76
N PHE A 95 15.19 2.59 2.89
CA PHE A 95 15.62 3.02 4.19
C PHE A 95 17.15 2.96 4.37
N GLN A 96 17.79 1.90 3.88
CA GLN A 96 19.25 1.79 3.89
C GLN A 96 19.93 2.91 3.08
N VAL A 97 19.37 3.24 1.91
CA VAL A 97 19.88 4.34 1.08
C VAL A 97 19.75 5.67 1.80
N LEU A 98 18.63 5.94 2.45
CA LEU A 98 18.46 7.16 3.25
C LEU A 98 19.51 7.30 4.35
N GLN A 99 19.96 6.19 4.94
CA GLN A 99 20.91 6.22 6.05
C GLN A 99 22.38 6.24 5.61
N PHE A 100 22.72 5.53 4.53
CA PHE A 100 24.12 5.21 4.22
C PHE A 100 24.60 5.73 2.88
N SER A 101 23.72 6.31 2.04
CA SER A 101 24.12 6.81 0.73
C SER A 101 24.21 8.35 0.70
N GLN A 102 25.20 8.84 -0.04
CA GLN A 102 25.30 10.26 -0.37
C GLN A 102 24.37 10.56 -1.54
N ILE A 103 23.16 10.99 -1.25
CA ILE A 103 22.14 11.38 -2.22
C ILE A 103 21.73 12.83 -1.98
N SER A 104 21.15 13.46 -3.00
CA SER A 104 20.63 14.82 -2.89
C SER A 104 19.51 14.94 -1.86
N GLU A 105 19.30 16.14 -1.32
CA GLU A 105 18.18 16.39 -0.41
C GLU A 105 16.80 16.16 -1.09
N GLU A 106 16.71 16.42 -2.39
CA GLU A 106 15.51 16.16 -3.17
C GLU A 106 15.19 14.64 -3.23
N GLU A 107 16.20 13.83 -3.51
CA GLU A 107 16.08 12.37 -3.51
C GLU A 107 15.77 11.80 -2.13
N LYS A 108 16.39 12.35 -1.07
CA LYS A 108 16.04 11.99 0.31
C LYS A 108 14.56 12.24 0.62
N ASN A 109 14.08 13.43 0.26
CA ASN A 109 12.71 13.81 0.49
C ASN A 109 11.73 12.92 -0.31
N GLY A 110 12.08 12.58 -1.56
CA GLY A 110 11.31 11.65 -2.39
C GLY A 110 11.22 10.25 -1.78
N LEU A 111 12.37 9.68 -1.38
CA LEU A 111 12.43 8.37 -0.71
C LEU A 111 11.67 8.36 0.62
N MET A 112 11.86 9.40 1.44
CA MET A 112 11.15 9.52 2.72
C MET A 112 9.66 9.57 2.52
N LYS A 113 9.18 10.39 1.57
CA LYS A 113 7.75 10.49 1.24
C LYS A 113 7.19 9.14 0.78
N GLY A 114 7.90 8.43 -0.10
CA GLY A 114 7.50 7.10 -0.57
C GLY A 114 7.39 6.10 0.57
N LEU A 115 8.36 6.06 1.48
CA LEU A 115 8.35 5.21 2.67
C LEU A 115 7.21 5.54 3.64
N LEU A 116 6.96 6.82 3.89
CA LEU A 116 5.88 7.26 4.78
C LEU A 116 4.51 6.89 4.23
N ASN A 117 4.28 7.10 2.93
CA ASN A 117 3.04 6.66 2.26
C ASN A 117 2.84 5.14 2.40
N TYR A 118 3.90 4.39 2.17
CA TYR A 118 3.87 2.92 2.26
C TYR A 118 3.56 2.45 3.70
N CYS A 119 4.26 2.96 4.69
CA CYS A 119 4.06 2.59 6.11
C CYS A 119 2.65 2.97 6.60
N GLU A 120 2.15 4.12 6.18
CA GLU A 120 0.80 4.56 6.55
C GLU A 120 -0.26 3.65 5.91
N LEU A 121 -0.08 3.25 4.64
CA LEU A 121 -0.99 2.30 3.99
C LEU A 121 -0.93 0.92 4.65
N ASP A 122 0.25 0.42 5.03
CA ASP A 122 0.37 -0.86 5.76
C ASP A 122 -0.42 -0.83 7.08
N THR A 123 -0.32 0.28 7.82
CA THR A 123 -1.07 0.46 9.06
C THR A 123 -2.58 0.55 8.79
N LEU A 124 -2.97 1.33 7.80
CA LEU A 124 -4.38 1.49 7.43
C LEU A 124 -4.98 0.19 6.89
N ALA A 125 -4.19 -0.63 6.18
CA ALA A 125 -4.64 -1.94 5.69
C ALA A 125 -5.05 -2.88 6.84
N MET A 126 -4.37 -2.82 8.00
CA MET A 126 -4.79 -3.56 9.19
C MET A 126 -6.12 -3.05 9.75
N VAL A 127 -6.34 -1.74 9.72
CA VAL A 127 -7.63 -1.13 10.10
C VAL A 127 -8.74 -1.57 9.16
N MET A 128 -8.50 -1.55 7.85
CA MET A 128 -9.45 -2.02 6.85
C MET A 128 -9.82 -3.51 7.06
N LEU A 129 -8.82 -4.35 7.34
CA LEU A 129 -9.05 -5.75 7.65
C LEU A 129 -9.92 -5.91 8.90
N TYR A 130 -9.63 -5.17 9.96
CA TYR A 130 -10.44 -5.17 11.17
C TYR A 130 -11.89 -4.73 10.90
N GLU A 131 -12.09 -3.65 10.15
CA GLU A 131 -13.41 -3.14 9.77
C GLU A 131 -14.20 -4.17 8.97
N HIS A 132 -13.56 -4.83 8.01
CA HIS A 132 -14.16 -5.90 7.22
C HIS A 132 -14.61 -7.06 8.13
N LEU A 133 -13.71 -7.60 8.94
CA LEU A 133 -14.02 -8.73 9.82
C LEU A 133 -15.12 -8.37 10.84
N ASN A 134 -15.05 -7.18 11.43
CA ASN A 134 -16.08 -6.70 12.36
C ASN A 134 -17.46 -6.55 11.68
N SER A 135 -17.49 -6.22 10.40
CA SER A 135 -18.72 -6.13 9.64
C SER A 135 -19.39 -7.50 9.41
N LEU A 136 -18.60 -8.56 9.36
CA LEU A 136 -19.12 -9.93 9.21
C LEU A 136 -19.76 -10.44 10.50
N LEU A 137 -19.30 -9.95 11.66
CA LEU A 137 -19.84 -10.35 12.98
C LEU A 137 -21.15 -9.63 13.33
N LYS A 138 -21.47 -8.54 12.66
CA LYS A 138 -22.68 -7.74 12.91
C LYS A 138 -23.88 -8.18 12.06
N LYS A 139 -23.73 -9.25 11.30
CA LYS A 139 -24.82 -9.91 10.59
C LYS A 139 -25.41 -11.01 11.46
#